data_2dbb487d0f5b81dcf56ff4792cdb0c51
#
_entry.id   2dbb487d0f5b81dcf56ff4792cdb0c51
#
_cell.length_a   1.000
_cell.length_b   1.000
_cell.length_c   1.000
_cell.angle_alpha   90.00
_cell.angle_beta   90.00
_cell.angle_gamma   90.00
#
_symmetry.space_group_name_H-M   'P 1'
#
loop_
_entity.id
_entity.type
_entity.pdbx_description
1 polymer ?
#
loop_
_entity_poly.entity_id
_entity_poly.type
_entity_poly.pdbx_seq_one_letter_code
_entity_poly.pdbx_strand_id
1 'polypeptide(L)'
;MKKFLLTCIAVACSLVAVAEELLIEAESFSQRGGWVLDQQFMDQMGSPYLMAHGMGIPVADATAEINIPQAGTYYVYARTYNRTSPLTEAEGPGKFRLALGGKLLKATLGHTGNSWQWQFAGKVVLKAGITPLALKDLTGLDGRCDAIYLTTVANTQPATWDAAETAALRTRLRQQQTVPAHQYDFVVVGGGIAGMCAAASAARLGCKVALVNDRPVLGGNNSSEIRVHLGGIIEMGPNQGLGRMIREFGHERSGNAQPGDYYEDQKKEDFIDAEKNITLYASQRAVAVKMQADRIASVTIQHIETGEQTELTAPLFSDCTGDATIGYLAGADWAMGREGRDEYGESLAPEQPDSLVMGASIQWYSKDMKKKTSFPHFEYGVRFDAENCEPVTMGEWKWETGMNRNQVSEAERVRDYGLLVIYSNWSYLKNHYKNHKKYANRSLDWVAYVSGKRESRRL
;
A
#
# COMPACT_ATOMS: atom_id res chain seq x y z
N MET A 1 -36.39 56.16 -54.65
CA MET A 1 -36.75 55.04 -53.77
C MET A 1 -35.59 54.05 -53.75
N LYS A 2 -34.68 54.15 -52.76
CA LYS A 2 -33.55 53.21 -52.60
C LYS A 2 -33.96 52.22 -51.52
N LYS A 3 -34.06 50.92 -51.88
CA LYS A 3 -34.29 49.82 -50.93
C LYS A 3 -32.94 49.48 -50.24
N PHE A 4 -32.87 49.64 -48.93
CA PHE A 4 -31.78 49.12 -48.12
C PHE A 4 -32.08 47.64 -47.81
N LEU A 5 -31.17 46.78 -48.23
CA LEU A 5 -31.20 45.35 -47.87
C LEU A 5 -30.37 45.17 -46.62
N LEU A 6 -31.03 44.85 -45.52
CA LEU A 6 -30.35 44.53 -44.23
C LEU A 6 -29.98 43.04 -44.28
N THR A 7 -28.69 42.74 -44.41
CA THR A 7 -28.16 41.38 -44.31
C THR A 7 -27.85 41.11 -42.86
N CYS A 8 -28.66 40.29 -42.17
CA CYS A 8 -28.36 39.75 -40.85
C CYS A 8 -27.30 38.65 -40.98
N ILE A 9 -26.05 38.92 -40.57
CA ILE A 9 -25.04 37.90 -40.39
C ILE A 9 -25.29 37.21 -39.04
N ALA A 10 -25.83 36.00 -39.10
CA ALA A 10 -25.88 35.12 -37.92
C ALA A 10 -24.48 34.60 -37.63
N VAL A 11 -23.84 35.12 -36.60
CA VAL A 11 -22.60 34.56 -36.06
C VAL A 11 -22.98 33.29 -35.29
N ALA A 12 -22.76 32.14 -35.92
CA ALA A 12 -22.82 30.87 -35.25
C ALA A 12 -21.60 30.77 -34.32
N CYS A 13 -21.77 31.09 -33.03
CA CYS A 13 -20.80 30.70 -31.99
C CYS A 13 -20.84 29.19 -31.92
N SER A 14 -19.92 28.51 -32.56
CA SER A 14 -19.59 27.11 -32.29
C SER A 14 -19.02 27.05 -30.85
N LEU A 15 -19.84 26.69 -29.90
CA LEU A 15 -19.38 26.26 -28.59
C LEU A 15 -18.47 25.03 -28.83
N VAL A 16 -17.17 25.24 -28.79
CA VAL A 16 -16.22 24.15 -28.68
C VAL A 16 -16.50 23.53 -27.30
N ALA A 17 -17.19 22.41 -27.28
CA ALA A 17 -17.36 21.66 -26.05
C ALA A 17 -15.98 21.27 -25.55
N VAL A 18 -15.53 21.88 -24.46
CA VAL A 18 -14.32 21.49 -23.78
C VAL A 18 -14.58 20.09 -23.23
N ALA A 19 -13.68 19.17 -23.51
CA ALA A 19 -13.75 17.82 -22.96
C ALA A 19 -13.61 17.89 -21.44
N GLU A 20 -14.61 17.40 -20.74
CA GLU A 20 -14.53 17.27 -19.30
C GLU A 20 -13.77 15.99 -18.93
N GLU A 21 -12.81 16.14 -18.07
CA GLU A 21 -12.00 15.03 -17.53
C GLU A 21 -11.92 15.16 -16.02
N LEU A 22 -12.12 14.04 -15.32
CA LEU A 22 -12.01 13.94 -13.87
C LEU A 22 -11.16 12.73 -13.52
N LEU A 23 -10.21 12.92 -12.61
CA LEU A 23 -9.45 11.85 -11.99
C LEU A 23 -9.81 11.80 -10.50
N ILE A 24 -10.26 10.66 -10.03
CA ILE A 24 -10.59 10.39 -8.64
C ILE A 24 -9.62 9.31 -8.17
N GLU A 25 -8.75 9.66 -7.26
CA GLU A 25 -7.85 8.71 -6.60
C GLU A 25 -8.65 7.88 -5.59
N ALA A 26 -8.48 6.57 -5.59
CA ALA A 26 -9.28 5.69 -4.73
C ALA A 26 -8.96 5.88 -3.25
N GLU A 27 -7.71 6.21 -2.92
CA GLU A 27 -7.29 6.51 -1.54
C GLU A 27 -8.00 7.71 -0.93
N SER A 28 -8.52 8.63 -1.74
CA SER A 28 -9.27 9.80 -1.28
C SER A 28 -10.71 9.52 -0.86
N PHE A 29 -11.18 8.28 -0.97
CA PHE A 29 -12.54 7.93 -0.59
C PHE A 29 -12.79 8.18 0.90
N SER A 30 -13.80 8.97 1.21
CA SER A 30 -14.14 9.39 2.59
C SER A 30 -14.58 8.23 3.47
N GLN A 31 -15.17 7.18 2.89
CA GLN A 31 -15.57 5.98 3.59
C GLN A 31 -15.02 4.76 2.84
N ARG A 32 -14.11 4.04 3.45
CA ARG A 32 -13.45 2.87 2.82
C ARG A 32 -14.23 1.58 2.99
N GLY A 33 -15.25 1.55 3.85
CA GLY A 33 -15.99 0.33 4.16
C GLY A 33 -15.05 -0.76 4.67
N GLY A 34 -14.96 -1.87 3.94
CA GLY A 34 -14.02 -2.95 4.25
C GLY A 34 -12.77 -2.98 3.34
N TRP A 35 -12.55 -1.96 2.51
CA TRP A 35 -11.36 -1.83 1.67
C TRP A 35 -10.19 -1.29 2.49
N VAL A 36 -9.03 -1.92 2.37
CA VAL A 36 -7.80 -1.46 3.00
C VAL A 36 -7.03 -0.52 2.06
N LEU A 37 -6.32 0.43 2.63
CA LEU A 37 -5.40 1.31 1.91
C LEU A 37 -4.02 0.65 1.84
N ASP A 38 -3.51 0.42 0.65
CA ASP A 38 -2.20 -0.17 0.42
C ASP A 38 -1.23 0.86 -0.15
N GLN A 39 -0.31 1.34 0.67
CA GLN A 39 0.69 2.34 0.34
C GLN A 39 2.09 1.75 0.08
N GLN A 40 2.25 0.43 0.20
CA GLN A 40 3.57 -0.22 0.17
C GLN A 40 4.31 -0.04 -1.16
N PHE A 41 3.59 0.18 -2.25
CA PHE A 41 4.13 0.16 -3.61
C PHE A 41 4.09 1.53 -4.30
N MET A 42 4.01 2.61 -3.52
CA MET A 42 3.99 3.98 -4.04
C MET A 42 5.22 4.34 -4.87
N ASP A 43 6.37 3.69 -4.64
CA ASP A 43 7.58 3.89 -5.45
C ASP A 43 7.37 3.47 -6.91
N GLN A 44 6.52 2.48 -7.18
CA GLN A 44 6.15 2.00 -8.51
C GLN A 44 4.86 2.61 -9.02
N MET A 45 3.90 2.86 -8.11
CA MET A 45 2.55 3.29 -8.46
C MET A 45 2.38 4.82 -8.53
N GLY A 46 3.18 5.56 -7.77
CA GLY A 46 3.04 7.00 -7.56
C GLY A 46 1.92 7.40 -6.60
N SER A 47 1.11 6.45 -6.14
CA SER A 47 0.01 6.60 -5.19
C SER A 47 -0.27 5.29 -4.48
N PRO A 48 -0.96 5.28 -3.33
CA PRO A 48 -1.58 4.09 -2.78
C PRO A 48 -2.77 3.64 -3.63
N TYR A 49 -3.35 2.50 -3.28
CA TYR A 49 -4.62 2.04 -3.86
C TYR A 49 -5.51 1.40 -2.80
N LEU A 50 -6.79 1.26 -3.09
CA LEU A 50 -7.72 0.49 -2.26
C LEU A 50 -7.76 -0.97 -2.69
N MET A 51 -7.77 -1.87 -1.70
CA MET A 51 -7.82 -3.33 -1.90
C MET A 51 -8.93 -3.96 -1.07
N ALA A 52 -9.78 -4.78 -1.70
CA ALA A 52 -10.88 -5.50 -1.05
C ALA A 52 -10.36 -6.76 -0.34
N HIS A 53 -9.80 -6.60 0.87
CA HIS A 53 -9.11 -7.65 1.63
C HIS A 53 -10.07 -8.40 2.57
N GLY A 54 -11.04 -9.12 1.99
CA GLY A 54 -12.10 -9.80 2.72
C GLY A 54 -11.85 -11.30 2.98
N MET A 55 -10.69 -11.83 2.58
CA MET A 55 -10.31 -13.24 2.83
C MET A 55 -11.38 -14.23 2.32
N GLY A 56 -11.93 -13.97 1.12
CA GLY A 56 -12.96 -14.78 0.48
C GLY A 56 -14.40 -14.42 0.87
N ILE A 57 -14.61 -13.35 1.60
CA ILE A 57 -15.93 -12.79 1.95
C ILE A 57 -15.99 -11.35 1.40
N PRO A 58 -16.97 -11.01 0.54
CA PRO A 58 -17.10 -9.64 0.04
C PRO A 58 -17.14 -8.62 1.18
N VAL A 59 -16.37 -7.54 1.03
CA VAL A 59 -16.28 -6.45 2.01
C VAL A 59 -17.35 -5.39 1.76
N ALA A 60 -17.59 -4.55 2.77
CA ALA A 60 -18.49 -3.39 2.63
C ALA A 60 -17.95 -2.40 1.59
N ASP A 61 -18.86 -1.70 0.92
CA ASP A 61 -18.56 -0.76 -0.15
C ASP A 61 -17.64 0.37 0.34
N ALA A 62 -16.65 0.74 -0.48
CA ALA A 62 -15.98 2.02 -0.32
C ALA A 62 -16.77 3.09 -1.07
N THR A 63 -16.98 4.26 -0.43
CA THR A 63 -17.84 5.33 -0.98
C THR A 63 -17.16 6.69 -0.92
N ALA A 64 -17.47 7.51 -1.92
CA ALA A 64 -17.08 8.91 -2.01
C ALA A 64 -18.22 9.75 -2.63
N GLU A 65 -18.18 11.04 -2.38
CA GLU A 65 -18.93 12.04 -3.10
C GLU A 65 -18.02 12.81 -4.03
N ILE A 66 -18.35 12.87 -5.31
CA ILE A 66 -17.57 13.57 -6.32
C ILE A 66 -18.40 14.71 -6.93
N ASN A 67 -17.74 15.80 -7.27
CA ASN A 67 -18.41 16.93 -7.94
C ASN A 67 -18.31 16.76 -9.46
N ILE A 68 -19.44 16.62 -10.13
CA ILE A 68 -19.54 16.58 -11.59
C ILE A 68 -19.69 18.03 -12.09
N PRO A 69 -18.73 18.56 -12.85
CA PRO A 69 -18.72 19.97 -13.23
C PRO A 69 -19.83 20.30 -14.25
N GLN A 70 -20.14 19.38 -15.17
CA GLN A 70 -21.12 19.58 -16.23
C GLN A 70 -21.98 18.35 -16.43
N ALA A 71 -23.28 18.55 -16.67
CA ALA A 71 -24.19 17.47 -17.02
C ALA A 71 -23.84 16.87 -18.38
N GLY A 72 -23.84 15.53 -18.49
CA GLY A 72 -23.48 14.87 -19.74
C GLY A 72 -23.38 13.36 -19.64
N THR A 73 -22.98 12.74 -20.74
CA THR A 73 -22.61 11.32 -20.77
C THR A 73 -21.13 11.18 -20.48
N TYR A 74 -20.81 10.44 -19.42
CA TYR A 74 -19.44 10.14 -19.02
C TYR A 74 -19.08 8.69 -19.34
N TYR A 75 -17.88 8.50 -19.87
CA TYR A 75 -17.20 7.23 -20.05
C TYR A 75 -16.30 7.02 -18.83
N VAL A 76 -16.47 5.89 -18.17
CA VAL A 76 -15.87 5.61 -16.85
C VAL A 76 -14.86 4.50 -16.98
N TYR A 77 -13.65 4.74 -16.50
CA TYR A 77 -12.55 3.77 -16.44
C TYR A 77 -12.04 3.65 -15.01
N ALA A 78 -11.61 2.46 -14.63
CA ALA A 78 -10.88 2.24 -13.38
C ALA A 78 -9.50 1.67 -13.66
N ARG A 79 -8.48 2.18 -12.97
CA ARG A 79 -7.15 1.61 -12.98
C ARG A 79 -7.08 0.48 -11.97
N THR A 80 -6.80 -0.72 -12.46
CA THR A 80 -6.88 -1.96 -11.68
C THR A 80 -5.88 -3.00 -12.17
N TYR A 81 -5.68 -4.07 -11.39
CA TYR A 81 -4.72 -5.12 -11.67
C TYR A 81 -5.25 -6.50 -11.30
N ASN A 82 -5.09 -7.47 -12.21
CA ASN A 82 -5.27 -8.88 -11.92
C ASN A 82 -3.99 -9.45 -11.30
N ARG A 83 -3.92 -9.50 -9.97
CA ARG A 83 -2.73 -9.92 -9.21
C ARG A 83 -2.27 -11.35 -9.44
N THR A 84 -3.12 -12.22 -9.99
CA THR A 84 -2.77 -13.60 -10.27
C THR A 84 -2.18 -13.82 -11.67
N SER A 85 -2.23 -12.82 -12.53
CA SER A 85 -1.75 -12.87 -13.90
C SER A 85 -0.28 -13.29 -14.08
N PRO A 86 0.64 -13.04 -13.14
CA PRO A 86 2.02 -13.55 -13.26
C PRO A 86 2.14 -15.08 -13.13
N LEU A 87 1.09 -15.77 -12.65
CA LEU A 87 1.11 -17.19 -12.35
C LEU A 87 0.10 -18.00 -13.18
N THR A 88 -0.92 -17.34 -13.73
CA THR A 88 -1.97 -18.00 -14.51
C THR A 88 -2.58 -17.03 -15.52
N GLU A 89 -2.94 -17.55 -16.68
CA GLU A 89 -3.70 -16.80 -17.70
C GLU A 89 -5.22 -16.77 -17.42
N ALA A 90 -5.67 -17.50 -16.40
CA ALA A 90 -7.08 -17.50 -16.02
C ALA A 90 -7.52 -16.14 -15.47
N GLU A 91 -8.84 -15.91 -15.50
CA GLU A 91 -9.42 -14.76 -14.80
C GLU A 91 -9.06 -14.77 -13.31
N GLY A 92 -8.65 -13.61 -12.77
CA GLY A 92 -8.26 -13.49 -11.39
C GLY A 92 -9.43 -13.51 -10.40
N PRO A 93 -9.13 -13.73 -9.10
CA PRO A 93 -10.15 -13.81 -8.05
C PRO A 93 -10.69 -12.43 -7.61
N GLY A 94 -9.91 -11.36 -7.75
CA GLY A 94 -10.22 -10.04 -7.26
C GLY A 94 -11.23 -9.29 -8.14
N LYS A 95 -12.54 -9.50 -7.94
CA LYS A 95 -13.63 -8.96 -8.77
C LYS A 95 -14.40 -7.87 -8.05
N PHE A 96 -14.59 -6.73 -8.71
CA PHE A 96 -15.42 -5.64 -8.19
C PHE A 96 -16.17 -4.90 -9.30
N ARG A 97 -17.10 -4.02 -8.91
CA ARG A 97 -17.85 -3.13 -9.82
C ARG A 97 -17.87 -1.71 -9.28
N LEU A 98 -18.16 -0.76 -10.16
CA LEU A 98 -18.43 0.63 -9.81
C LEU A 98 -19.93 0.89 -9.77
N ALA A 99 -20.36 1.69 -8.79
CA ALA A 99 -21.66 2.36 -8.81
C ALA A 99 -21.43 3.87 -8.85
N LEU A 100 -22.10 4.57 -9.76
CA LEU A 100 -21.94 6.00 -9.98
C LEU A 100 -23.31 6.66 -10.25
N GLY A 101 -23.62 7.71 -9.49
CA GLY A 101 -24.91 8.39 -9.57
C GLY A 101 -26.09 7.47 -9.25
N GLY A 102 -25.92 6.54 -8.30
CA GLY A 102 -26.92 5.54 -7.93
C GLY A 102 -27.08 4.37 -8.91
N LYS A 103 -26.29 4.34 -10.00
CA LYS A 103 -26.33 3.27 -11.01
C LYS A 103 -25.15 2.34 -10.88
N LEU A 104 -25.40 1.04 -10.71
CA LEU A 104 -24.38 0.00 -10.79
C LEU A 104 -23.98 -0.21 -12.25
N LEU A 105 -22.68 -0.01 -12.56
CA LEU A 105 -22.12 -0.26 -13.89
C LEU A 105 -21.99 -1.76 -14.14
N LYS A 106 -22.10 -2.19 -15.41
CA LYS A 106 -22.22 -3.61 -15.75
C LYS A 106 -20.89 -4.36 -15.74
N ALA A 107 -19.80 -3.66 -16.05
CA ALA A 107 -18.48 -4.31 -16.16
C ALA A 107 -18.01 -4.82 -14.80
N THR A 108 -17.48 -6.03 -14.80
CA THR A 108 -16.69 -6.58 -13.70
C THR A 108 -15.24 -6.24 -13.95
N LEU A 109 -14.56 -5.71 -12.94
CA LEU A 109 -13.21 -5.14 -13.01
C LEU A 109 -12.25 -5.96 -12.15
N GLY A 110 -10.94 -5.81 -12.36
CA GLY A 110 -9.88 -6.33 -11.52
C GLY A 110 -9.49 -7.80 -11.75
N HIS A 111 -10.16 -8.50 -12.66
CA HIS A 111 -9.95 -9.93 -12.86
C HIS A 111 -9.28 -10.29 -14.19
N THR A 112 -9.00 -9.34 -15.05
CA THR A 112 -8.39 -9.56 -16.37
C THR A 112 -7.14 -8.70 -16.57
N GLY A 113 -6.36 -9.03 -17.61
CA GLY A 113 -5.12 -8.33 -17.94
C GLY A 113 -3.92 -8.86 -17.14
N ASN A 114 -2.72 -8.41 -17.49
CA ASN A 114 -1.45 -8.89 -16.96
C ASN A 114 -0.57 -7.81 -16.31
N SER A 115 -1.11 -6.60 -16.18
CA SER A 115 -0.44 -5.44 -15.57
C SER A 115 -1.47 -4.50 -14.98
N TRP A 116 -1.03 -3.48 -14.25
CA TRP A 116 -1.86 -2.34 -13.91
C TRP A 116 -2.35 -1.65 -15.19
N GLN A 117 -3.65 -1.48 -15.33
CA GLN A 117 -4.26 -0.97 -16.56
C GLN A 117 -5.60 -0.28 -16.30
N TRP A 118 -6.00 0.58 -17.20
CA TRP A 118 -7.32 1.17 -17.22
C TRP A 118 -8.33 0.21 -17.85
N GLN A 119 -9.36 -0.16 -17.11
CA GLN A 119 -10.46 -1.00 -17.60
C GLN A 119 -11.73 -0.18 -17.73
N PHE A 120 -12.43 -0.32 -18.86
CA PHE A 120 -13.69 0.37 -19.10
C PHE A 120 -14.79 -0.20 -18.22
N ALA A 121 -15.30 0.63 -17.30
CA ALA A 121 -16.39 0.25 -16.38
C ALA A 121 -17.79 0.44 -17.01
N GLY A 122 -17.92 1.37 -17.95
CA GLY A 122 -19.18 1.65 -18.62
C GLY A 122 -19.39 3.13 -18.92
N LYS A 123 -20.61 3.44 -19.37
CA LYS A 123 -21.06 4.82 -19.58
C LYS A 123 -22.27 5.15 -18.73
N VAL A 124 -22.37 6.39 -18.26
CA VAL A 124 -23.44 6.87 -17.41
C VAL A 124 -23.79 8.31 -17.77
N VAL A 125 -25.06 8.65 -17.70
CA VAL A 125 -25.52 10.04 -17.82
C VAL A 125 -25.58 10.64 -16.41
N LEU A 126 -24.86 11.73 -16.19
CA LEU A 126 -24.77 12.42 -14.92
C LEU A 126 -25.32 13.84 -15.03
N LYS A 127 -25.81 14.36 -13.91
CA LYS A 127 -26.13 15.78 -13.73
C LYS A 127 -24.93 16.49 -13.12
N ALA A 128 -24.81 17.79 -13.35
CA ALA A 128 -23.84 18.62 -12.64
C ALA A 128 -24.16 18.62 -11.12
N GLY A 129 -23.11 18.70 -10.28
CA GLY A 129 -23.21 18.71 -8.84
C GLY A 129 -22.72 17.44 -8.18
N ILE A 130 -22.96 17.31 -6.87
CA ILE A 130 -22.48 16.20 -6.04
C ILE A 130 -23.14 14.88 -6.46
N THR A 131 -22.29 13.88 -6.68
CA THR A 131 -22.69 12.57 -7.20
C THR A 131 -22.04 11.47 -6.37
N PRO A 132 -22.79 10.48 -5.86
CA PRO A 132 -22.23 9.35 -5.12
C PRO A 132 -21.47 8.41 -6.05
N LEU A 133 -20.31 7.96 -5.59
CA LEU A 133 -19.45 6.96 -6.22
C LEU A 133 -19.18 5.85 -5.21
N ALA A 134 -19.21 4.58 -5.66
CA ALA A 134 -18.89 3.45 -4.79
C ALA A 134 -18.10 2.37 -5.52
N LEU A 135 -17.17 1.73 -4.81
CA LEU A 135 -16.52 0.47 -5.16
C LEU A 135 -17.28 -0.66 -4.47
N LYS A 136 -17.75 -1.62 -5.27
CA LYS A 136 -18.52 -2.79 -4.79
C LYS A 136 -17.72 -4.05 -4.99
N ASP A 137 -17.20 -4.59 -3.90
CA ASP A 137 -16.49 -5.86 -3.92
C ASP A 137 -17.44 -7.03 -4.17
N LEU A 138 -16.97 -8.04 -4.92
CA LEU A 138 -17.76 -9.22 -5.25
C LEU A 138 -17.23 -10.51 -4.63
N THR A 139 -15.98 -10.51 -4.15
CA THR A 139 -15.29 -11.76 -3.80
C THR A 139 -14.55 -11.72 -2.47
N GLY A 140 -14.13 -10.56 -1.98
CA GLY A 140 -13.22 -10.44 -0.83
C GLY A 140 -11.82 -11.02 -1.09
N LEU A 141 -11.42 -11.11 -2.35
CA LEU A 141 -10.17 -11.75 -2.76
C LEU A 141 -9.22 -10.75 -3.43
N ASP A 142 -9.05 -9.61 -2.77
CA ASP A 142 -8.06 -8.58 -3.06
C ASP A 142 -8.22 -7.89 -4.43
N GLY A 143 -9.48 -7.64 -4.83
CA GLY A 143 -9.77 -6.71 -5.93
C GLY A 143 -9.19 -5.33 -5.62
N ARG A 144 -8.59 -4.65 -6.62
CA ARG A 144 -7.81 -3.40 -6.43
C ARG A 144 -8.31 -2.29 -7.30
N CYS A 145 -8.39 -1.10 -6.75
CA CYS A 145 -8.66 0.12 -7.48
C CYS A 145 -7.67 1.21 -7.08
N ASP A 146 -6.88 1.69 -8.03
CA ASP A 146 -5.93 2.78 -7.85
C ASP A 146 -6.60 4.14 -8.09
N ALA A 147 -7.25 4.27 -9.24
CA ALA A 147 -7.92 5.51 -9.60
C ALA A 147 -9.12 5.26 -10.52
N ILE A 148 -10.02 6.23 -10.58
CA ILE A 148 -11.19 6.24 -11.48
C ILE A 148 -11.09 7.48 -12.37
N TYR A 149 -11.20 7.28 -13.67
CA TYR A 149 -11.17 8.36 -14.67
C TYR A 149 -12.51 8.46 -15.37
N LEU A 150 -13.04 9.67 -15.43
CA LEU A 150 -14.25 10.00 -16.14
C LEU A 150 -13.94 10.98 -17.26
N THR A 151 -14.50 10.76 -18.46
CA THR A 151 -14.40 11.71 -19.57
C THR A 151 -15.69 11.78 -20.35
N THR A 152 -15.99 12.95 -20.91
CA THR A 152 -17.12 13.13 -21.82
C THR A 152 -16.79 12.73 -23.27
N VAL A 153 -15.52 12.46 -23.59
CA VAL A 153 -15.06 12.05 -24.92
C VAL A 153 -15.13 10.53 -25.06
N ALA A 154 -15.85 10.07 -26.06
CA ALA A 154 -15.96 8.65 -26.35
C ALA A 154 -14.63 8.06 -26.81
N ASN A 155 -14.38 6.82 -26.41
CA ASN A 155 -13.19 6.03 -26.81
C ASN A 155 -11.84 6.67 -26.45
N THR A 156 -11.82 7.57 -25.47
CA THR A 156 -10.58 8.15 -24.93
C THR A 156 -10.21 7.37 -23.69
N GLN A 157 -9.44 6.32 -23.86
CA GLN A 157 -8.85 5.58 -22.77
C GLN A 157 -7.60 6.33 -22.30
N PRO A 158 -7.43 6.55 -20.97
CA PRO A 158 -6.15 7.01 -20.47
C PRO A 158 -5.05 6.03 -20.88
N ALA A 159 -3.85 6.54 -21.02
CA ALA A 159 -2.70 5.70 -21.32
C ALA A 159 -2.64 4.48 -20.40
N THR A 160 -2.23 3.36 -20.94
CA THR A 160 -2.49 2.05 -20.35
C THR A 160 -1.78 1.86 -19.00
N TRP A 161 -0.68 1.27 -18.89
CA TRP A 161 -0.10 0.82 -17.61
C TRP A 161 1.17 1.58 -17.21
N ASP A 162 1.63 2.47 -18.04
CA ASP A 162 2.86 3.21 -17.81
C ASP A 162 2.70 4.12 -16.59
N ALA A 163 3.53 3.90 -15.58
CA ALA A 163 3.55 4.72 -14.38
C ALA A 163 3.85 6.19 -14.69
N ALA A 164 4.71 6.46 -15.68
CA ALA A 164 5.06 7.82 -16.10
C ALA A 164 3.86 8.52 -16.76
N GLU A 165 3.10 7.84 -17.61
CA GLU A 165 1.90 8.39 -18.23
C GLU A 165 0.79 8.63 -17.21
N THR A 166 0.62 7.73 -16.25
CA THR A 166 -0.32 7.93 -15.12
C THR A 166 0.11 9.11 -14.25
N ALA A 167 1.41 9.27 -13.99
CA ALA A 167 1.94 10.43 -13.26
C ALA A 167 1.73 11.73 -14.02
N ALA A 168 1.90 11.73 -15.35
CA ALA A 168 1.62 12.88 -16.22
C ALA A 168 0.12 13.24 -16.20
N LEU A 169 -0.77 12.26 -16.25
CA LEU A 169 -2.22 12.46 -16.12
C LEU A 169 -2.57 13.09 -14.75
N ARG A 170 -2.00 12.57 -13.67
CA ARG A 170 -2.14 13.12 -12.32
C ARG A 170 -1.67 14.56 -12.24
N THR A 171 -0.48 14.85 -12.76
CA THR A 171 0.09 16.21 -12.79
C THR A 171 -0.79 17.18 -13.58
N ARG A 172 -1.37 16.74 -14.69
CA ARG A 172 -2.24 17.57 -15.54
C ARG A 172 -3.59 17.87 -14.88
N LEU A 173 -4.17 16.91 -14.17
CA LEU A 173 -5.52 17.02 -13.59
C LEU A 173 -5.53 17.47 -12.12
N ARG A 174 -4.40 17.38 -11.41
CA ARG A 174 -4.26 17.94 -10.07
C ARG A 174 -4.13 19.45 -10.12
N GLN A 175 -4.79 20.13 -9.21
CA GLN A 175 -4.52 21.54 -8.97
C GLN A 175 -3.09 21.69 -8.43
N GLN A 176 -2.37 22.70 -8.90
CA GLN A 176 -1.06 23.07 -8.33
C GLN A 176 -1.25 23.40 -6.85
N GLN A 177 -0.60 22.64 -5.98
CA GLN A 177 -0.57 22.90 -4.56
C GLN A 177 0.72 23.59 -4.20
N THR A 178 0.64 24.58 -3.31
CA THR A 178 1.83 25.15 -2.66
C THR A 178 2.37 24.09 -1.69
N VAL A 179 3.65 23.76 -1.80
CA VAL A 179 4.31 22.81 -0.90
C VAL A 179 4.85 23.62 0.30
N PRO A 180 4.26 23.52 1.50
CA PRO A 180 4.78 24.19 2.68
C PRO A 180 6.12 23.57 3.09
N ALA A 181 7.01 24.41 3.64
CA ALA A 181 8.31 24.00 4.16
C ALA A 181 8.39 24.19 5.67
N HIS A 182 8.91 23.17 6.37
CA HIS A 182 9.13 23.21 7.82
C HIS A 182 10.59 22.88 8.15
N GLN A 183 11.12 23.54 9.17
CA GLN A 183 12.50 23.39 9.60
C GLN A 183 12.61 22.68 10.95
N TYR A 184 13.53 21.74 11.01
CA TYR A 184 13.85 20.92 12.17
C TYR A 184 15.37 20.88 12.40
N ASP A 185 15.80 20.38 13.56
CA ASP A 185 17.20 20.06 13.81
C ASP A 185 17.53 18.65 13.30
N PHE A 186 16.54 17.76 13.30
CA PHE A 186 16.69 16.39 12.88
C PHE A 186 15.39 15.85 12.25
N VAL A 187 15.49 15.23 11.09
CA VAL A 187 14.38 14.56 10.42
C VAL A 187 14.63 13.06 10.40
N VAL A 188 13.73 12.29 11.00
CA VAL A 188 13.74 10.82 11.03
C VAL A 188 12.64 10.31 10.11
N VAL A 189 13.01 9.53 9.10
CA VAL A 189 12.06 8.93 8.17
C VAL A 189 11.94 7.43 8.44
N GLY A 190 10.74 6.99 8.81
CA GLY A 190 10.41 5.63 9.23
C GLY A 190 10.06 5.55 10.72
N GLY A 191 8.76 5.33 11.02
CA GLY A 191 8.21 5.23 12.38
C GLY A 191 8.28 3.81 12.98
N GLY A 192 9.21 2.97 12.50
CA GLY A 192 9.52 1.69 13.14
C GLY A 192 10.27 1.88 14.46
N ILE A 193 10.59 0.77 15.14
CA ILE A 193 11.25 0.81 16.46
C ILE A 193 12.55 1.64 16.43
N ALA A 194 13.36 1.50 15.40
CA ALA A 194 14.61 2.26 15.26
C ALA A 194 14.35 3.77 15.15
N GLY A 195 13.38 4.18 14.31
CA GLY A 195 13.05 5.58 14.13
C GLY A 195 12.41 6.22 15.36
N MET A 196 11.53 5.49 16.05
CA MET A 196 10.96 5.95 17.33
C MET A 196 12.06 6.21 18.36
N CYS A 197 13.00 5.27 18.53
CA CYS A 197 14.13 5.42 19.45
C CYS A 197 15.07 6.57 19.04
N ALA A 198 15.36 6.73 17.74
CA ALA A 198 16.19 7.80 17.24
C ALA A 198 15.54 9.17 17.49
N ALA A 199 14.27 9.32 17.16
CA ALA A 199 13.51 10.54 17.37
C ALA A 199 13.43 10.94 18.85
N ALA A 200 13.04 9.99 19.72
CA ALA A 200 12.93 10.24 21.15
C ALA A 200 14.30 10.57 21.79
N SER A 201 15.38 9.89 21.37
CA SER A 201 16.73 10.19 21.85
C SER A 201 17.14 11.63 21.52
N ALA A 202 16.95 12.06 20.28
CA ALA A 202 17.30 13.40 19.84
C ALA A 202 16.42 14.46 20.52
N ALA A 203 15.11 14.21 20.65
CA ALA A 203 14.17 15.12 21.32
C ALA A 203 14.51 15.32 22.80
N ARG A 204 14.90 14.27 23.51
CA ARG A 204 15.34 14.31 24.92
C ARG A 204 16.67 15.08 25.10
N LEU A 205 17.48 15.16 24.05
CA LEU A 205 18.69 15.99 24.01
C LEU A 205 18.41 17.45 23.61
N GLY A 206 17.15 17.82 23.39
CA GLY A 206 16.73 19.19 23.10
C GLY A 206 16.57 19.51 21.61
N CYS A 207 16.78 18.56 20.69
CA CYS A 207 16.56 18.77 19.26
C CYS A 207 15.05 18.90 18.95
N LYS A 208 14.72 19.79 18.01
CA LYS A 208 13.41 19.81 17.34
C LYS A 208 13.39 18.74 16.25
N VAL A 209 12.55 17.71 16.38
CA VAL A 209 12.56 16.52 15.55
C VAL A 209 11.27 16.39 14.74
N ALA A 210 11.40 16.05 13.44
CA ALA A 210 10.30 15.49 12.67
C ALA A 210 10.43 13.98 12.61
N LEU A 211 9.38 13.25 12.98
CA LEU A 211 9.27 11.81 12.77
C LEU A 211 8.23 11.52 11.69
N VAL A 212 8.66 10.94 10.58
CA VAL A 212 7.81 10.64 9.42
C VAL A 212 7.48 9.15 9.41
N ASN A 213 6.20 8.80 9.32
CA ASN A 213 5.74 7.42 9.23
C ASN A 213 4.71 7.26 8.10
N ASP A 214 4.96 6.36 7.17
CA ASP A 214 4.14 6.15 5.98
C ASP A 214 2.86 5.33 6.23
N ARG A 215 2.60 4.99 7.48
CA ARG A 215 1.42 4.26 7.93
C ARG A 215 0.72 4.97 9.10
N PRO A 216 -0.56 4.64 9.36
CA PRO A 216 -1.28 5.27 10.47
C PRO A 216 -0.75 4.85 11.85
N VAL A 217 -0.12 3.66 11.98
CA VAL A 217 0.38 3.13 13.25
C VAL A 217 1.90 3.08 13.28
N LEU A 218 2.48 3.31 14.46
CA LEU A 218 3.91 3.24 14.73
C LEU A 218 4.37 1.79 15.01
N GLY A 219 5.68 1.55 14.98
CA GLY A 219 6.29 0.29 15.37
C GLY A 219 6.81 -0.58 14.21
N GLY A 220 6.46 -0.25 12.97
CA GLY A 220 6.92 -1.00 11.80
C GLY A 220 6.46 -2.46 11.85
N ASN A 221 7.39 -3.43 11.75
CA ASN A 221 7.06 -4.86 11.86
C ASN A 221 6.43 -5.20 13.21
N ASN A 222 6.76 -4.47 14.28
CA ASN A 222 6.15 -4.60 15.59
C ASN A 222 4.91 -3.72 15.74
N SER A 223 3.93 -3.92 14.89
CA SER A 223 2.64 -3.22 14.92
C SER A 223 1.49 -4.21 14.72
N SER A 224 0.27 -3.77 14.97
CA SER A 224 -0.94 -4.57 14.70
C SER A 224 -1.15 -4.88 13.21
N GLU A 225 -0.45 -4.18 12.31
CA GLU A 225 -0.55 -4.41 10.85
C GLU A 225 0.30 -5.58 10.36
N ILE A 226 1.49 -5.81 10.97
CA ILE A 226 2.43 -6.86 10.53
C ILE A 226 2.53 -7.97 11.56
N ARG A 227 2.45 -7.64 12.86
CA ARG A 227 2.30 -8.58 13.99
C ARG A 227 3.52 -9.45 14.25
N VAL A 228 4.69 -8.84 14.25
CA VAL A 228 5.95 -9.45 14.70
C VAL A 228 6.24 -8.98 16.12
N HIS A 229 6.40 -9.90 17.07
CA HIS A 229 6.73 -9.52 18.44
C HIS A 229 8.18 -9.00 18.57
N LEU A 230 8.43 -8.18 19.58
CA LEU A 230 9.79 -7.81 19.96
C LEU A 230 10.44 -9.01 20.63
N GLY A 231 11.58 -9.42 20.11
CA GLY A 231 12.33 -10.57 20.59
C GLY A 231 13.83 -10.29 20.56
N GLY A 232 14.57 -11.24 21.12
CA GLY A 232 16.04 -11.17 21.18
C GLY A 232 16.56 -10.95 22.61
N ILE A 233 17.87 -11.15 22.75
CA ILE A 233 18.59 -10.92 23.98
C ILE A 233 19.42 -9.66 23.78
N ILE A 234 19.08 -8.62 24.51
CA ILE A 234 19.77 -7.32 24.51
C ILE A 234 20.43 -7.09 25.87
N GLU A 235 21.21 -6.03 26.00
CA GLU A 235 21.92 -5.68 27.24
C GLU A 235 22.96 -6.73 27.68
N MET A 236 23.51 -7.44 26.71
CA MET A 236 24.66 -8.32 26.94
C MET A 236 25.98 -7.53 26.75
N GLY A 237 26.99 -7.92 27.56
CA GLY A 237 28.29 -7.26 27.48
C GLY A 237 28.29 -5.82 28.04
N PRO A 238 29.06 -4.87 27.47
CA PRO A 238 29.29 -3.55 28.05
C PRO A 238 28.10 -2.59 27.96
N ASN A 239 27.11 -2.86 27.10
CA ASN A 239 26.02 -1.92 26.78
C ASN A 239 24.72 -2.29 27.53
N GLN A 240 24.74 -2.25 28.85
CA GLN A 240 23.63 -2.64 29.72
C GLN A 240 22.38 -1.74 29.63
N GLY A 241 22.44 -0.61 28.94
CA GLY A 241 21.33 0.34 28.83
C GLY A 241 20.53 0.29 27.54
N LEU A 242 20.86 -0.60 26.57
CA LEU A 242 20.24 -0.64 25.25
C LEU A 242 18.74 -0.90 25.27
N GLY A 243 18.25 -1.70 26.20
CA GLY A 243 16.82 -2.02 26.31
C GLY A 243 15.99 -0.98 27.05
N ARG A 244 16.57 0.12 27.54
CA ARG A 244 15.84 1.07 28.39
C ARG A 244 14.65 1.67 27.70
N MET A 245 14.80 2.18 26.48
CA MET A 245 13.70 2.78 25.72
C MET A 245 12.64 1.75 25.32
N ILE A 246 13.05 0.57 24.91
CA ILE A 246 12.13 -0.53 24.57
C ILE A 246 11.20 -0.85 25.73
N ARG A 247 11.67 -0.79 26.98
CA ARG A 247 10.84 -1.00 28.17
C ARG A 247 9.77 0.07 28.40
N GLU A 248 9.90 1.24 27.81
CA GLU A 248 8.92 2.31 27.95
C GLU A 248 7.66 2.06 27.09
N PHE A 249 7.82 1.47 25.90
CA PHE A 249 6.74 1.24 24.95
C PHE A 249 6.56 -0.20 24.48
N GLY A 250 7.44 -1.10 24.89
CA GLY A 250 7.36 -2.51 24.49
C GLY A 250 6.10 -3.18 25.03
N HIS A 251 5.52 -4.07 24.21
CA HIS A 251 4.33 -4.83 24.59
C HIS A 251 4.65 -5.93 25.59
N GLU A 252 3.68 -6.23 26.45
CA GLU A 252 3.86 -7.23 27.52
C GLU A 252 3.66 -8.67 27.03
N ARG A 253 2.73 -8.86 26.08
CA ARG A 253 2.43 -10.17 25.50
C ARG A 253 3.35 -10.43 24.33
N SER A 254 3.75 -11.68 24.09
CA SER A 254 4.65 -12.07 23.01
C SER A 254 3.97 -13.05 22.06
N GLY A 255 4.55 -13.21 20.85
CA GLY A 255 4.11 -14.11 19.80
C GLY A 255 3.87 -13.38 18.49
N ASN A 256 4.20 -14.07 17.39
CA ASN A 256 3.91 -13.59 16.05
C ASN A 256 2.48 -13.97 15.63
N ALA A 257 1.92 -13.25 14.68
CA ALA A 257 0.58 -13.49 14.15
C ALA A 257 -0.51 -13.61 15.22
N GLN A 258 -0.40 -12.85 16.31
CA GLN A 258 -1.39 -12.80 17.38
C GLN A 258 -2.47 -11.73 17.09
N PRO A 259 -3.59 -11.68 17.84
CA PRO A 259 -4.53 -10.58 17.76
C PRO A 259 -3.86 -9.21 17.85
N GLY A 260 -4.37 -8.22 17.13
CA GLY A 260 -3.74 -6.91 16.99
C GLY A 260 -3.47 -6.17 18.31
N ASP A 261 -4.35 -6.37 19.31
CA ASP A 261 -4.21 -5.80 20.66
C ASP A 261 -2.97 -6.30 21.44
N TYR A 262 -2.33 -7.41 21.00
CA TYR A 262 -1.07 -7.89 21.57
C TYR A 262 0.09 -6.93 21.34
N TYR A 263 0.03 -6.13 20.27
CA TYR A 263 1.13 -5.25 19.86
C TYR A 263 1.04 -3.86 20.47
N GLU A 264 -0.04 -3.55 21.20
CA GLU A 264 -0.22 -2.35 22.02
C GLU A 264 0.24 -1.06 21.29
N ASP A 265 -0.28 -0.85 20.09
CA ASP A 265 0.12 0.30 19.24
C ASP A 265 -0.05 1.64 19.97
N GLN A 266 -1.08 1.77 20.82
CA GLN A 266 -1.31 2.97 21.61
C GLN A 266 -0.12 3.31 22.54
N LYS A 267 0.57 2.32 23.13
CA LYS A 267 1.77 2.59 23.95
C LYS A 267 2.89 3.27 23.15
N LYS A 268 2.99 2.94 21.85
CA LYS A 268 3.99 3.54 20.96
C LYS A 268 3.60 4.98 20.58
N GLU A 269 2.32 5.22 20.36
CA GLU A 269 1.79 6.58 20.15
C GLU A 269 2.00 7.43 21.40
N ASP A 270 1.59 6.96 22.57
CA ASP A 270 1.77 7.64 23.84
C ASP A 270 3.25 7.96 24.15
N PHE A 271 4.15 7.03 23.80
CA PHE A 271 5.59 7.22 23.94
C PHE A 271 6.12 8.38 23.09
N ILE A 272 5.67 8.51 21.86
CA ILE A 272 6.07 9.59 20.95
C ILE A 272 5.37 10.91 21.35
N ASP A 273 4.09 10.86 21.68
CA ASP A 273 3.31 12.06 22.06
C ASP A 273 3.80 12.69 23.37
N ALA A 274 4.42 11.91 24.25
CA ALA A 274 5.05 12.43 25.47
C ALA A 274 6.26 13.33 25.18
N GLU A 275 6.89 13.22 24.03
CA GLU A 275 8.08 13.96 23.64
C GLU A 275 7.71 15.28 22.93
N LYS A 276 7.62 16.37 23.68
CA LYS A 276 7.17 17.70 23.19
C LYS A 276 7.97 18.27 22.02
N ASN A 277 9.19 17.81 21.83
CA ASN A 277 10.09 18.26 20.77
C ASN A 277 9.93 17.43 19.48
N ILE A 278 9.04 16.42 19.44
CA ILE A 278 8.73 15.64 18.25
C ILE A 278 7.46 16.18 17.58
N THR A 279 7.53 16.38 16.26
CA THR A 279 6.36 16.51 15.40
C THR A 279 6.21 15.21 14.64
N LEU A 280 5.13 14.46 14.91
CA LEU A 280 4.81 13.23 14.18
C LEU A 280 4.05 13.56 12.89
N TYR A 281 4.57 13.08 11.77
CA TYR A 281 3.94 13.07 10.46
C TYR A 281 3.47 11.64 10.13
N ALA A 282 2.35 11.24 10.74
CA ALA A 282 1.71 9.94 10.47
C ALA A 282 1.04 9.94 9.08
N SER A 283 0.97 8.77 8.43
CA SER A 283 0.42 8.63 7.08
C SER A 283 1.12 9.51 6.04
N GLN A 284 2.43 9.74 6.20
CA GLN A 284 3.26 10.55 5.30
C GLN A 284 4.44 9.72 4.79
N ARG A 285 4.56 9.63 3.46
CA ARG A 285 5.66 8.91 2.81
C ARG A 285 6.69 9.88 2.23
N ALA A 286 7.98 9.61 2.45
CA ALA A 286 9.05 10.32 1.75
C ALA A 286 9.03 9.94 0.26
N VAL A 287 8.89 10.94 -0.62
CA VAL A 287 8.72 10.74 -2.07
C VAL A 287 9.83 11.42 -2.89
N ALA A 288 10.55 12.38 -2.32
CA ALA A 288 11.66 13.02 -3.00
C ALA A 288 12.70 13.54 -1.99
N VAL A 289 13.94 13.64 -2.45
CA VAL A 289 15.07 14.21 -1.72
C VAL A 289 15.72 15.29 -2.58
N LYS A 290 16.02 16.43 -1.97
CA LYS A 290 16.79 17.49 -2.60
C LYS A 290 18.20 17.51 -2.00
N MET A 291 19.19 17.38 -2.86
CA MET A 291 20.60 17.42 -2.49
C MET A 291 21.17 18.84 -2.61
N GLN A 292 22.07 19.17 -1.71
CA GLN A 292 22.96 20.33 -1.81
C GLN A 292 24.40 19.83 -1.68
N ALA A 293 25.11 19.75 -2.80
CA ALA A 293 26.35 19.03 -2.93
C ALA A 293 26.20 17.55 -2.48
N ASP A 294 26.96 17.11 -1.50
CA ASP A 294 26.98 15.75 -0.95
C ASP A 294 26.04 15.55 0.27
N ARG A 295 25.18 16.54 0.55
CA ARG A 295 24.26 16.50 1.71
C ARG A 295 22.82 16.59 1.29
N ILE A 296 21.96 15.91 2.03
CA ILE A 296 20.52 16.11 1.92
C ILE A 296 20.17 17.48 2.48
N ALA A 297 19.54 18.33 1.65
CA ALA A 297 19.04 19.65 2.04
C ALA A 297 17.59 19.58 2.54
N SER A 298 16.76 18.77 1.88
CA SER A 298 15.37 18.55 2.29
C SER A 298 14.84 17.19 1.82
N VAL A 299 13.78 16.75 2.48
CA VAL A 299 12.96 15.59 2.11
C VAL A 299 11.54 16.07 1.87
N THR A 300 10.96 15.72 0.73
CA THR A 300 9.54 15.95 0.47
C THR A 300 8.75 14.72 0.92
N ILE A 301 7.78 14.94 1.79
CA ILE A 301 6.83 13.92 2.23
C ILE A 301 5.47 14.16 1.60
N GLN A 302 4.71 13.08 1.37
CA GLN A 302 3.38 13.13 0.77
C GLN A 302 2.40 12.38 1.65
N HIS A 303 1.28 13.01 1.96
CA HIS A 303 0.18 12.36 2.68
C HIS A 303 -0.43 11.26 1.82
N ILE A 304 -0.50 10.03 2.33
CA ILE A 304 -0.90 8.85 1.55
C ILE A 304 -2.37 8.85 1.11
N GLU A 305 -3.22 9.67 1.72
CA GLU A 305 -4.65 9.74 1.40
C GLU A 305 -5.01 10.96 0.55
N THR A 306 -4.42 12.11 0.86
CA THR A 306 -4.77 13.38 0.20
C THR A 306 -3.81 13.73 -0.94
N GLY A 307 -2.61 13.13 -0.96
CA GLY A 307 -1.55 13.47 -1.89
C GLY A 307 -0.91 14.85 -1.63
N GLU A 308 -1.28 15.53 -0.55
CA GLU A 308 -0.65 16.78 -0.13
C GLU A 308 0.82 16.58 0.21
N GLN A 309 1.66 17.50 -0.22
CA GLN A 309 3.09 17.42 -0.01
C GLN A 309 3.58 18.47 0.98
N THR A 310 4.61 18.12 1.74
CA THR A 310 5.31 19.00 2.68
C THR A 310 6.82 18.81 2.52
N GLU A 311 7.59 19.87 2.50
CA GLU A 311 9.05 19.85 2.47
C GLU A 311 9.60 19.98 3.90
N LEU A 312 10.47 19.06 4.30
CA LEU A 312 11.14 19.06 5.60
C LEU A 312 12.63 19.36 5.40
N THR A 313 13.13 20.41 6.06
CA THR A 313 14.53 20.82 6.02
C THR A 313 15.19 20.59 7.37
N ALA A 314 16.42 20.10 7.38
CA ALA A 314 17.23 19.91 8.59
C ALA A 314 18.72 19.81 8.24
N PRO A 315 19.63 20.04 9.21
CA PRO A 315 21.04 19.72 9.03
C PRO A 315 21.34 18.23 9.07
N LEU A 316 20.46 17.41 9.68
CA LEU A 316 20.63 15.96 9.84
C LEU A 316 19.35 15.19 9.48
N PHE A 317 19.54 14.05 8.81
CA PHE A 317 18.49 13.11 8.42
C PHE A 317 18.86 11.70 8.85
N SER A 318 17.87 10.89 9.21
CA SER A 318 18.04 9.47 9.50
C SER A 318 17.07 8.66 8.64
N ASP A 319 17.61 7.67 7.93
CA ASP A 319 16.82 6.68 7.19
C ASP A 319 16.52 5.49 8.10
N CYS A 320 15.28 5.41 8.57
CA CYS A 320 14.75 4.32 9.38
C CYS A 320 13.60 3.60 8.65
N THR A 321 13.53 3.73 7.31
CA THR A 321 12.44 3.18 6.48
C THR A 321 12.46 1.66 6.35
N GLY A 322 13.58 1.02 6.65
CA GLY A 322 13.80 -0.41 6.41
C GLY A 322 14.12 -0.76 4.96
N ASP A 323 13.89 0.16 4.03
CA ASP A 323 14.16 0.02 2.60
C ASP A 323 15.27 0.96 2.10
N ALA A 324 15.96 1.69 3.00
CA ALA A 324 16.94 2.72 2.66
C ALA A 324 16.37 3.76 1.65
N THR A 325 15.14 4.20 1.88
CA THR A 325 14.38 5.00 0.90
C THR A 325 15.02 6.37 0.65
N ILE A 326 15.36 7.13 1.71
CA ILE A 326 15.93 8.47 1.50
C ILE A 326 17.39 8.39 1.04
N GLY A 327 18.15 7.38 1.48
CA GLY A 327 19.50 7.14 0.96
C GLY A 327 19.49 6.82 -0.53
N TYR A 328 18.59 5.94 -0.97
CA TYR A 328 18.37 5.65 -2.38
C TYR A 328 17.96 6.88 -3.20
N LEU A 329 16.99 7.65 -2.72
CA LEU A 329 16.54 8.89 -3.37
C LEU A 329 17.64 9.97 -3.40
N ALA A 330 18.56 9.95 -2.45
CA ALA A 330 19.73 10.82 -2.41
C ALA A 330 20.87 10.38 -3.36
N GLY A 331 20.75 9.20 -3.97
CA GLY A 331 21.77 8.65 -4.87
C GLY A 331 22.95 7.98 -4.16
N ALA A 332 22.75 7.55 -2.90
CA ALA A 332 23.76 6.78 -2.18
C ALA A 332 23.97 5.39 -2.83
N ASP A 333 25.19 4.87 -2.73
CA ASP A 333 25.49 3.49 -3.11
C ASP A 333 24.71 2.52 -2.21
N TRP A 334 24.20 1.46 -2.80
CA TRP A 334 23.43 0.45 -2.06
C TRP A 334 23.66 -0.96 -2.60
N ALA A 335 23.46 -1.95 -1.75
CA ALA A 335 23.56 -3.36 -2.09
C ALA A 335 22.30 -4.12 -1.67
N MET A 336 22.06 -5.25 -2.32
CA MET A 336 21.02 -6.23 -1.97
C MET A 336 21.52 -7.62 -2.38
N GLY A 337 21.17 -8.66 -1.62
CA GLY A 337 21.69 -10.00 -1.82
C GLY A 337 22.85 -10.31 -0.86
N ARG A 338 23.56 -11.42 -1.09
CA ARG A 338 24.68 -11.84 -0.24
C ARG A 338 26.00 -11.50 -0.89
N GLU A 339 26.93 -10.98 -0.10
CA GLU A 339 28.31 -10.74 -0.48
C GLU A 339 29.07 -12.06 -0.64
N GLY A 340 30.09 -12.09 -1.50
CA GLY A 340 31.00 -13.20 -1.62
C GLY A 340 31.97 -13.29 -0.43
N ARG A 341 32.46 -14.50 -0.13
CA ARG A 341 33.38 -14.73 1.00
C ARG A 341 34.63 -13.86 0.96
N ASP A 342 35.14 -13.60 -0.24
CA ASP A 342 36.36 -12.83 -0.42
C ASP A 342 36.22 -11.35 -0.07
N GLU A 343 35.00 -10.83 0.02
CA GLU A 343 34.73 -9.40 0.26
C GLU A 343 35.06 -9.03 1.74
N TYR A 344 34.52 -9.83 2.68
CA TYR A 344 34.70 -9.56 4.13
C TYR A 344 35.33 -10.73 4.91
N GLY A 345 35.68 -11.83 4.26
CA GLY A 345 36.28 -13.00 4.90
C GLY A 345 35.34 -13.79 5.82
N GLU A 346 34.04 -13.68 5.63
CA GLU A 346 33.03 -14.34 6.48
C GLU A 346 32.91 -15.83 6.14
N SER A 347 33.05 -16.69 7.15
CA SER A 347 33.06 -18.15 6.96
C SER A 347 31.74 -18.73 6.43
N LEU A 348 30.61 -18.09 6.69
CA LEU A 348 29.29 -18.51 6.26
C LEU A 348 28.81 -17.84 4.95
N ALA A 349 29.58 -16.88 4.43
CA ALA A 349 29.25 -16.25 3.16
C ALA A 349 29.40 -17.26 2.00
N PRO A 350 28.60 -17.14 0.93
CA PRO A 350 28.78 -17.94 -0.28
C PRO A 350 30.14 -17.68 -0.92
N GLU A 351 30.63 -18.59 -1.75
CA GLU A 351 31.93 -18.39 -2.46
C GLU A 351 31.85 -17.20 -3.42
N GLN A 352 30.74 -17.03 -4.10
CA GLN A 352 30.47 -15.89 -4.99
C GLN A 352 29.22 -15.14 -4.52
N PRO A 353 29.14 -13.82 -4.73
CA PRO A 353 27.96 -13.04 -4.39
C PRO A 353 26.73 -13.52 -5.16
N ASP A 354 25.56 -13.44 -4.55
CA ASP A 354 24.30 -13.81 -5.17
C ASP A 354 23.16 -12.82 -4.81
N SER A 355 22.01 -13.01 -5.41
CA SER A 355 20.83 -12.15 -5.19
C SER A 355 19.89 -12.63 -4.07
N LEU A 356 20.30 -13.62 -3.27
CA LEU A 356 19.43 -14.14 -2.22
C LEU A 356 19.36 -13.17 -1.05
N VAL A 357 18.13 -12.94 -0.59
CA VAL A 357 17.81 -12.11 0.58
C VAL A 357 16.91 -12.90 1.53
N MET A 358 16.78 -12.46 2.76
CA MET A 358 15.69 -12.93 3.62
C MET A 358 14.37 -12.41 3.04
N GLY A 359 13.43 -13.32 2.80
CA GLY A 359 12.14 -12.99 2.19
C GLY A 359 11.23 -12.13 3.07
N ALA A 360 10.09 -11.79 2.52
CA ALA A 360 9.02 -11.13 3.27
C ALA A 360 8.03 -12.17 3.81
N SER A 361 7.61 -12.02 5.07
CA SER A 361 6.60 -12.86 5.69
C SER A 361 5.21 -12.25 5.53
N ILE A 362 4.23 -13.07 5.11
CA ILE A 362 2.82 -12.75 5.18
C ILE A 362 2.24 -13.55 6.33
N GLN A 363 2.03 -12.90 7.46
CA GLN A 363 1.51 -13.57 8.65
C GLN A 363 -0.02 -13.68 8.59
N TRP A 364 -0.55 -14.70 9.24
CA TRP A 364 -2.00 -14.92 9.28
C TRP A 364 -2.42 -15.83 10.42
N TYR A 365 -3.68 -15.76 10.82
CA TYR A 365 -4.30 -16.75 11.70
C TYR A 365 -5.77 -16.96 11.38
N SER A 366 -6.29 -18.10 11.84
CA SER A 366 -7.69 -18.47 11.73
C SER A 366 -8.33 -18.60 13.11
N LYS A 367 -9.62 -18.29 13.20
CA LYS A 367 -10.43 -18.34 14.41
C LYS A 367 -11.53 -19.41 14.30
N ASP A 368 -11.83 -20.08 15.42
CA ASP A 368 -13.00 -20.94 15.51
C ASP A 368 -14.26 -20.09 15.72
N MET A 369 -15.12 -20.09 14.71
CA MET A 369 -16.37 -19.31 14.68
C MET A 369 -17.53 -19.99 15.42
N LYS A 370 -17.30 -21.18 16.03
CA LYS A 370 -18.33 -22.00 16.70
C LYS A 370 -19.50 -22.43 15.80
N LYS A 371 -19.40 -22.22 14.51
CA LYS A 371 -20.35 -22.59 13.46
C LYS A 371 -19.63 -22.95 12.18
N LYS A 372 -20.27 -23.71 11.30
CA LYS A 372 -19.68 -24.03 9.98
C LYS A 372 -19.41 -22.76 9.19
N THR A 373 -18.22 -22.70 8.59
CA THR A 373 -17.79 -21.67 7.67
C THR A 373 -17.32 -22.29 6.36
N SER A 374 -17.44 -21.57 5.26
CA SER A 374 -16.92 -21.95 3.95
C SER A 374 -15.72 -21.09 3.57
N PHE A 375 -14.95 -21.57 2.63
CA PHE A 375 -13.97 -20.77 1.90
C PHE A 375 -14.08 -21.20 0.42
N PRO A 376 -14.03 -20.25 -0.53
CA PRO A 376 -14.17 -20.59 -1.95
C PRO A 376 -13.06 -21.50 -2.42
N HIS A 377 -13.30 -22.24 -3.48
CA HIS A 377 -12.24 -22.89 -4.25
C HIS A 377 -11.28 -21.82 -4.75
N PHE A 378 -10.00 -22.00 -4.48
CA PHE A 378 -8.97 -21.04 -4.82
C PHE A 378 -7.79 -21.75 -5.49
N GLU A 379 -7.77 -21.72 -6.83
CA GLU A 379 -6.75 -22.37 -7.67
C GLU A 379 -6.23 -21.36 -8.71
N TYR A 380 -5.28 -20.53 -8.32
CA TYR A 380 -4.71 -19.49 -9.17
C TYR A 380 -3.18 -19.61 -9.26
N GLY A 381 -2.71 -20.69 -9.91
CA GLY A 381 -1.29 -20.91 -10.17
C GLY A 381 -0.48 -21.54 -9.03
N VAL A 382 -1.03 -21.64 -7.82
CA VAL A 382 -0.45 -22.37 -6.67
C VAL A 382 -1.42 -23.48 -6.28
N ARG A 383 -0.94 -24.71 -6.25
CA ARG A 383 -1.74 -25.89 -5.88
C ARG A 383 -1.20 -26.55 -4.64
N PHE A 384 -2.12 -26.96 -3.77
CA PHE A 384 -1.82 -27.80 -2.61
C PHE A 384 -2.55 -29.12 -2.70
N ASP A 385 -1.89 -30.16 -2.17
CA ASP A 385 -2.40 -31.53 -2.08
C ASP A 385 -2.04 -32.16 -0.73
N ALA A 386 -2.18 -33.46 -0.60
CA ALA A 386 -1.90 -34.16 0.65
C ALA A 386 -0.41 -34.20 1.03
N GLU A 387 0.49 -34.01 0.07
CA GLU A 387 1.93 -34.12 0.26
C GLU A 387 2.56 -32.78 0.63
N ASN A 388 2.05 -31.68 0.07
CA ASN A 388 2.65 -30.35 0.22
C ASN A 388 1.83 -29.36 1.06
N CYS A 389 0.61 -29.73 1.51
CA CYS A 389 -0.19 -28.83 2.34
C CYS A 389 0.40 -28.64 3.75
N GLU A 390 0.19 -27.46 4.32
CA GLU A 390 0.53 -27.15 5.69
C GLU A 390 -0.73 -27.17 6.57
N PRO A 391 -0.96 -28.25 7.37
CA PRO A 391 -2.19 -28.44 8.16
C PRO A 391 -2.18 -27.65 9.47
N VAL A 392 -1.97 -26.34 9.38
CA VAL A 392 -1.87 -25.39 10.48
C VAL A 392 -3.08 -24.47 10.58
N THR A 393 -3.19 -23.70 11.65
CA THR A 393 -4.28 -22.74 11.87
C THR A 393 -3.79 -21.29 11.93
N MET A 394 -2.49 -21.10 11.83
CA MET A 394 -1.79 -19.81 11.76
C MET A 394 -0.46 -20.01 11.04
N GLY A 395 0.07 -18.93 10.48
CA GLY A 395 1.35 -18.90 9.81
C GLY A 395 2.22 -17.74 10.28
N GLU A 396 3.47 -18.07 10.55
CA GLU A 396 4.51 -17.16 11.04
C GLU A 396 5.68 -17.09 10.04
N TRP A 397 6.91 -17.08 10.54
CA TRP A 397 8.14 -16.93 9.77
C TRP A 397 8.30 -17.88 8.58
N LYS A 398 7.91 -19.13 8.72
CA LYS A 398 8.03 -20.12 7.63
C LYS A 398 7.15 -19.84 6.41
N TRP A 399 6.33 -18.81 6.47
CA TRP A 399 5.51 -18.32 5.35
C TRP A 399 6.21 -17.17 4.61
N GLU A 400 7.53 -17.26 4.46
CA GLU A 400 8.34 -16.31 3.72
C GLU A 400 8.28 -16.55 2.22
N THR A 401 8.27 -15.47 1.46
CA THR A 401 8.27 -15.47 -0.01
C THR A 401 9.28 -14.47 -0.56
N GLY A 402 9.68 -14.64 -1.82
CA GLY A 402 10.49 -13.67 -2.54
C GLY A 402 11.98 -13.63 -2.16
N MET A 403 12.55 -14.74 -1.64
CA MET A 403 13.97 -14.79 -1.25
C MET A 403 14.97 -14.53 -2.39
N ASN A 404 14.54 -14.67 -3.63
CA ASN A 404 15.36 -14.43 -4.83
C ASN A 404 14.87 -13.22 -5.64
N ARG A 405 14.15 -12.29 -5.00
CA ARG A 405 13.54 -11.13 -5.65
C ARG A 405 13.97 -9.83 -5.00
N ASN A 406 13.94 -8.77 -5.79
CA ASN A 406 14.13 -7.43 -5.26
C ASN A 406 12.96 -7.04 -4.35
N GLN A 407 13.27 -6.88 -3.05
CA GLN A 407 12.28 -6.61 -2.00
C GLN A 407 11.62 -5.22 -2.09
N VAL A 408 12.08 -4.38 -3.01
CA VAL A 408 11.50 -3.05 -3.26
C VAL A 408 10.79 -3.01 -4.61
N SER A 409 11.50 -3.23 -5.72
CA SER A 409 10.91 -3.11 -7.05
C SER A 409 9.92 -4.23 -7.41
N GLU A 410 10.02 -5.40 -6.76
CA GLU A 410 9.11 -6.52 -6.93
C GLU A 410 8.25 -6.79 -5.67
N ALA A 411 8.19 -5.85 -4.74
CA ALA A 411 7.51 -6.02 -3.45
C ALA A 411 6.03 -6.43 -3.57
N GLU A 412 5.29 -5.85 -4.53
CA GLU A 412 3.89 -6.22 -4.78
C GLU A 412 3.76 -7.69 -5.21
N ARG A 413 4.62 -8.14 -6.12
CA ARG A 413 4.66 -9.52 -6.56
C ARG A 413 5.03 -10.50 -5.44
N VAL A 414 5.96 -10.13 -4.58
CA VAL A 414 6.36 -10.91 -3.40
C VAL A 414 5.19 -11.06 -2.43
N ARG A 415 4.53 -9.96 -2.08
CA ARG A 415 3.36 -9.95 -1.22
C ARG A 415 2.22 -10.78 -1.82
N ASP A 416 1.92 -10.58 -3.09
CA ASP A 416 0.82 -11.28 -3.76
C ASP A 416 1.02 -12.77 -3.82
N TYR A 417 2.25 -13.22 -4.05
CA TYR A 417 2.57 -14.63 -4.00
C TYR A 417 2.32 -15.22 -2.59
N GLY A 418 2.70 -14.51 -1.54
CA GLY A 418 2.42 -14.91 -0.16
C GLY A 418 0.91 -15.05 0.12
N LEU A 419 0.09 -14.10 -0.35
CA LEU A 419 -1.37 -14.20 -0.25
C LEU A 419 -1.93 -15.40 -1.03
N LEU A 420 -1.39 -15.68 -2.23
CA LEU A 420 -1.80 -16.84 -3.02
C LEU A 420 -1.49 -18.16 -2.31
N VAL A 421 -0.31 -18.29 -1.73
CA VAL A 421 0.08 -19.47 -0.93
C VAL A 421 -0.89 -19.69 0.22
N ILE A 422 -1.20 -18.64 1.00
CA ILE A 422 -2.12 -18.73 2.14
C ILE A 422 -3.51 -19.14 1.70
N TYR A 423 -4.08 -18.47 0.71
CA TYR A 423 -5.44 -18.76 0.24
C TYR A 423 -5.56 -20.13 -0.43
N SER A 424 -4.56 -20.55 -1.20
CA SER A 424 -4.54 -21.88 -1.83
C SER A 424 -4.44 -23.00 -0.79
N ASN A 425 -3.52 -22.86 0.18
CA ASN A 425 -3.42 -23.83 1.28
C ASN A 425 -4.71 -23.88 2.12
N TRP A 426 -5.26 -22.72 2.48
CA TRP A 426 -6.50 -22.63 3.25
C TRP A 426 -7.69 -23.23 2.48
N SER A 427 -7.80 -22.96 1.18
CA SER A 427 -8.81 -23.59 0.32
C SER A 427 -8.70 -25.11 0.31
N TYR A 428 -7.49 -25.64 0.19
CA TYR A 428 -7.26 -27.08 0.28
C TYR A 428 -7.68 -27.66 1.63
N LEU A 429 -7.26 -27.04 2.73
CA LEU A 429 -7.59 -27.50 4.10
C LEU A 429 -9.09 -27.50 4.37
N LYS A 430 -9.82 -26.52 3.86
CA LYS A 430 -11.28 -26.40 4.03
C LYS A 430 -12.06 -27.39 3.18
N ASN A 431 -11.61 -27.64 1.94
CA ASN A 431 -12.43 -28.31 0.93
C ASN A 431 -11.99 -29.77 0.63
N HIS A 432 -10.68 -30.07 0.73
CA HIS A 432 -10.11 -31.34 0.22
C HIS A 432 -9.29 -32.12 1.24
N TYR A 433 -8.80 -31.51 2.29
CA TYR A 433 -7.93 -32.17 3.28
C TYR A 433 -8.66 -33.35 3.96
N LYS A 434 -8.00 -34.50 4.08
CA LYS A 434 -8.59 -35.70 4.69
C LYS A 434 -9.20 -35.45 6.09
N ASN A 435 -8.62 -34.52 6.85
CA ASN A 435 -9.12 -34.10 8.17
C ASN A 435 -9.82 -32.74 8.12
N HIS A 436 -10.46 -32.37 7.01
CA HIS A 436 -11.14 -31.08 6.79
C HIS A 436 -12.16 -30.74 7.90
N LYS A 437 -12.69 -31.74 8.61
CA LYS A 437 -13.58 -31.52 9.79
C LYS A 437 -12.92 -30.66 10.89
N LYS A 438 -11.59 -30.73 11.04
CA LYS A 438 -10.81 -29.88 11.94
C LYS A 438 -10.95 -28.37 11.58
N TYR A 439 -11.15 -28.07 10.31
CA TYR A 439 -11.25 -26.72 9.79
C TYR A 439 -12.70 -26.28 9.53
N ALA A 440 -13.68 -27.14 9.71
CA ALA A 440 -15.08 -26.91 9.33
C ALA A 440 -15.65 -25.62 9.96
N ASN A 441 -15.32 -25.34 11.21
CA ASN A 441 -15.80 -24.16 11.93
C ASN A 441 -14.79 -22.99 11.91
N ARG A 442 -13.62 -23.14 11.30
CA ARG A 442 -12.59 -22.09 11.28
C ARG A 442 -12.76 -21.19 10.05
N SER A 443 -12.50 -19.91 10.25
CA SER A 443 -12.37 -18.91 9.17
C SER A 443 -11.03 -18.21 9.32
N LEU A 444 -10.46 -17.74 8.22
CA LEU A 444 -9.40 -16.74 8.31
C LEU A 444 -9.98 -15.53 9.06
N ASP A 445 -9.30 -15.09 10.10
CA ASP A 445 -9.70 -13.95 10.92
C ASP A 445 -8.84 -12.73 10.60
N TRP A 446 -7.60 -12.99 10.24
CA TRP A 446 -6.66 -11.97 9.80
C TRP A 446 -5.58 -12.59 8.90
N VAL A 447 -5.26 -11.88 7.83
CA VAL A 447 -4.12 -12.13 6.95
C VAL A 447 -3.43 -10.78 6.75
N ALA A 448 -2.13 -10.71 6.92
CA ALA A 448 -1.39 -9.47 6.69
C ALA A 448 -1.44 -9.10 5.21
N TYR A 449 -1.89 -7.90 4.89
CA TYR A 449 -1.72 -7.32 3.56
C TYR A 449 -0.45 -6.46 3.46
N VAL A 450 0.07 -6.03 4.61
CA VAL A 450 1.38 -5.39 4.72
C VAL A 450 2.42 -6.49 4.95
N SER A 451 3.43 -6.54 4.07
CA SER A 451 4.49 -7.55 4.17
C SER A 451 5.48 -7.23 5.29
N GLY A 452 5.78 -8.22 6.11
CA GLY A 452 6.86 -8.16 7.09
C GLY A 452 8.21 -8.41 6.41
N LYS A 453 8.84 -7.37 5.91
CA LYS A 453 10.16 -7.46 5.29
C LYS A 453 11.23 -7.69 6.35
N ARG A 454 12.19 -8.57 6.07
CA ARG A 454 13.31 -8.89 6.95
C ARG A 454 14.62 -8.29 6.45
N GLU A 455 14.77 -8.18 5.14
CA GLU A 455 15.93 -7.61 4.47
C GLU A 455 15.48 -6.80 3.26
N SER A 456 16.22 -5.74 2.95
CA SER A 456 16.00 -4.88 1.81
C SER A 456 17.31 -4.27 1.34
N ARG A 457 17.28 -3.05 0.79
CA ARG A 457 18.52 -2.32 0.43
C ARG A 457 19.35 -2.03 1.68
N ARG A 458 20.67 -2.21 1.57
CA ARG A 458 21.69 -1.79 2.54
C ARG A 458 22.49 -0.66 1.91
N LEU A 459 22.73 0.42 2.67
CA LEU A 459 23.55 1.57 2.30
C LEU A 459 24.99 1.35 2.72
#